data_257be94d45a86eb56495d55d3d173067
#
_entry.id   257be94d45a86eb56495d55d3d173067
#
_cell.length_a   1.000
_cell.length_b   1.000
_cell.length_c   1.000
_cell.angle_alpha   90.00
_cell.angle_beta   90.00
_cell.angle_gamma   90.00
#
_symmetry.space_group_name_H-M   'P 1'
#
loop_
_entity.id
_entity.type
_entity.pdbx_description
1 polymer ?
#
loop_
_entity_poly.entity_id
_entity_poly.type
_entity_poly.pdbx_seq_one_letter_code
_entity_poly.pdbx_strand_id
1 'polypeptide(L)'
;MTATTPETTVETLPYKNPDLPASERIADLLSRMTLEEKVGQMMQLDARGGDLDELIVNKHVGSILHTSPEDLPRAVETVNTKTRLGIPLVIGDDCIHGYSFWPGATIFPSQLGMALSWDPKAVEAAGRATAEEVSSTGVHWTFSPVLCIARDTRWGRVDETFGEDPMLIGEMASAMVKG
;
A
#
# COMPACT_ATOMS: atom_id res chain seq x y z
N MET A 1 38.83 23.81 32.47
CA MET A 1 39.04 23.24 31.14
C MET A 1 37.95 22.20 30.92
N THR A 2 36.90 22.59 30.23
CA THR A 2 35.77 21.72 29.87
C THR A 2 36.13 21.04 28.55
N ALA A 3 36.31 19.71 28.62
CA ALA A 3 36.56 18.91 27.46
C ALA A 3 35.25 18.76 26.66
N THR A 4 35.19 19.39 25.48
CA THR A 4 34.12 19.20 24.51
C THR A 4 34.35 17.86 23.81
N THR A 5 33.52 16.87 24.10
CA THR A 5 33.48 15.61 23.35
C THR A 5 33.09 15.92 21.92
N PRO A 6 33.81 15.46 20.89
CA PRO A 6 33.38 15.67 19.50
C PRO A 6 32.10 14.89 19.25
N GLU A 7 31.01 15.58 18.90
CA GLU A 7 29.82 14.98 18.30
C GLU A 7 30.25 14.31 16.98
N THR A 8 30.23 12.98 16.98
CA THR A 8 30.40 12.20 15.77
C THR A 8 29.14 12.40 14.93
N THR A 9 29.14 13.36 14.02
CA THR A 9 28.10 13.48 13.00
C THR A 9 28.13 12.23 12.14
N VAL A 10 27.15 11.34 12.37
CA VAL A 10 26.91 10.21 11.47
C VAL A 10 26.52 10.83 10.14
N GLU A 11 27.39 10.72 9.16
CA GLU A 11 27.15 11.24 7.82
C GLU A 11 25.94 10.48 7.23
N THR A 12 24.80 11.15 7.19
CA THR A 12 23.56 10.56 6.66
C THR A 12 23.70 10.41 5.14
N LEU A 13 23.56 9.19 4.64
CA LEU A 13 23.62 8.93 3.19
C LEU A 13 22.62 9.83 2.45
N PRO A 14 22.99 10.41 1.30
CA PRO A 14 22.15 11.39 0.59
C PRO A 14 20.71 10.90 0.36
N TYR A 15 20.51 9.65 -0.03
CA TYR A 15 19.17 9.12 -0.26
C TYR A 15 18.28 9.05 1.01
N LYS A 16 18.90 9.03 2.20
CA LYS A 16 18.22 9.03 3.50
C LYS A 16 17.97 10.43 4.05
N ASN A 17 18.58 11.46 3.45
CA ASN A 17 18.42 12.84 3.91
C ASN A 17 17.10 13.44 3.36
N PRO A 18 16.08 13.71 4.20
CA PRO A 18 14.80 14.24 3.75
C PRO A 18 14.88 15.68 3.21
N ASP A 19 15.93 16.43 3.57
CA ASP A 19 16.11 17.82 3.17
C ASP A 19 16.62 17.96 1.72
N LEU A 20 17.11 16.88 1.12
CA LEU A 20 17.55 16.89 -0.27
C LEU A 20 16.37 16.70 -1.24
N PRO A 21 16.44 17.30 -2.44
CA PRO A 21 15.45 17.08 -3.49
C PRO A 21 15.29 15.59 -3.83
N ALA A 22 14.05 15.17 -4.11
CA ALA A 22 13.76 13.76 -4.42
C ALA A 22 14.60 13.23 -5.59
N SER A 23 14.87 14.04 -6.61
CA SER A 23 15.72 13.67 -7.76
C SER A 23 17.15 13.30 -7.36
N GLU A 24 17.74 14.05 -6.41
CA GLU A 24 19.09 13.77 -5.91
C GLU A 24 19.11 12.49 -5.07
N ARG A 25 18.11 12.34 -4.19
CA ARG A 25 17.95 11.15 -3.36
C ARG A 25 17.77 9.88 -4.21
N ILE A 26 16.93 9.95 -5.25
CA ILE A 26 16.71 8.85 -6.19
C ILE A 26 17.99 8.51 -6.95
N ALA A 27 18.71 9.50 -7.47
CA ALA A 27 19.96 9.26 -8.20
C ALA A 27 21.01 8.59 -7.32
N ASP A 28 21.18 9.04 -6.08
CA ASP A 28 22.10 8.44 -5.13
C ASP A 28 21.69 7.00 -4.80
N LEU A 29 20.42 6.74 -4.48
CA LEU A 29 19.92 5.39 -4.17
C LEU A 29 20.14 4.44 -5.34
N LEU A 30 19.74 4.81 -6.56
CA LEU A 30 19.88 3.99 -7.76
C LEU A 30 21.35 3.67 -8.08
N SER A 31 22.28 4.58 -7.78
CA SER A 31 23.72 4.33 -7.96
C SER A 31 24.28 3.26 -7.02
N ARG A 32 23.64 3.06 -5.87
CA ARG A 32 24.04 2.09 -4.84
C ARG A 32 23.42 0.72 -5.02
N MET A 33 22.28 0.63 -5.74
CA MET A 33 21.52 -0.60 -5.93
C MET A 33 22.18 -1.54 -6.93
N THR A 34 22.21 -2.83 -6.61
CA THR A 34 22.56 -3.90 -7.57
C THR A 34 21.42 -4.08 -8.58
N LEU A 35 21.67 -4.87 -9.62
CA LEU A 35 20.64 -5.19 -10.62
C LEU A 35 19.48 -5.98 -9.97
N GLU A 36 19.81 -6.95 -9.12
CA GLU A 36 18.85 -7.77 -8.39
C GLU A 36 17.95 -6.91 -7.49
N GLU A 37 18.53 -5.96 -6.74
CA GLU A 37 17.77 -5.02 -5.92
C GLU A 37 16.85 -4.13 -6.78
N LYS A 38 17.30 -3.66 -7.93
CA LYS A 38 16.45 -2.87 -8.85
C LYS A 38 15.28 -3.68 -9.39
N VAL A 39 15.52 -4.93 -9.79
CA VAL A 39 14.46 -5.84 -10.26
C VAL A 39 13.49 -6.16 -9.12
N GLY A 40 14.01 -6.45 -7.93
CA GLY A 40 13.20 -6.74 -6.74
C GLY A 40 12.25 -5.58 -6.40
N GLN A 41 12.72 -4.33 -6.46
CA GLN A 41 11.88 -3.16 -6.20
C GLN A 41 10.71 -2.99 -7.18
N MET A 42 10.74 -3.64 -8.33
CA MET A 42 9.63 -3.65 -9.30
C MET A 42 8.59 -4.74 -9.02
N MET A 43 8.83 -5.62 -8.06
CA MET A 43 7.93 -6.73 -7.72
C MET A 43 7.01 -6.37 -6.56
N GLN A 44 5.75 -6.80 -6.68
CA GLN A 44 4.79 -6.90 -5.58
C GLN A 44 4.40 -8.37 -5.39
N LEU A 45 4.55 -8.89 -4.19
CA LEU A 45 4.26 -10.29 -3.89
C LEU A 45 3.32 -10.42 -2.70
N ASP A 46 2.53 -11.51 -2.72
CA ASP A 46 1.60 -11.86 -1.62
C ASP A 46 2.40 -12.34 -0.40
N ALA A 47 2.12 -11.73 0.76
CA ALA A 47 2.78 -12.07 2.02
C ALA A 47 2.11 -13.24 2.76
N ARG A 48 0.89 -13.67 2.36
CA ARG A 48 0.16 -14.74 3.05
C ARG A 48 0.89 -16.07 2.98
N GLY A 49 1.21 -16.62 4.16
CA GLY A 49 1.90 -17.92 4.28
C GLY A 49 3.31 -17.93 3.72
N GLY A 50 3.85 -16.75 3.38
CA GLY A 50 5.22 -16.58 2.89
C GLY A 50 6.24 -16.37 3.99
N ASP A 51 7.49 -16.67 3.68
CA ASP A 51 8.64 -16.27 4.50
C ASP A 51 9.00 -14.81 4.17
N LEU A 52 8.80 -13.90 5.13
CA LEU A 52 9.11 -12.48 4.95
C LEU A 52 10.59 -12.23 4.64
N ASP A 53 11.50 -13.02 5.21
CA ASP A 53 12.92 -12.92 4.92
C ASP A 53 13.21 -13.32 3.47
N GLU A 54 12.56 -14.36 2.96
CA GLU A 54 12.67 -14.74 1.53
C GLU A 54 12.19 -13.63 0.61
N LEU A 55 11.05 -13.00 0.92
CA LEU A 55 10.50 -11.93 0.09
C LEU A 55 11.35 -10.65 0.15
N ILE A 56 11.70 -10.22 1.36
CA ILE A 56 12.28 -8.89 1.59
C ILE A 56 13.81 -8.92 1.41
N VAL A 57 14.48 -9.94 1.98
CA VAL A 57 15.95 -10.00 1.99
C VAL A 57 16.49 -10.66 0.74
N ASN A 58 15.92 -11.79 0.33
CA ASN A 58 16.47 -12.55 -0.80
C ASN A 58 15.94 -12.08 -2.15
N LYS A 59 14.63 -11.77 -2.25
CA LYS A 59 14.02 -11.27 -3.50
C LYS A 59 14.03 -9.75 -3.63
N HIS A 60 14.35 -9.01 -2.56
CA HIS A 60 14.41 -7.55 -2.54
C HIS A 60 13.12 -6.86 -2.98
N VAL A 61 11.94 -7.44 -2.70
CA VAL A 61 10.66 -6.90 -3.17
C VAL A 61 10.44 -5.46 -2.71
N GLY A 62 9.90 -4.63 -3.61
CA GLY A 62 9.55 -3.24 -3.29
C GLY A 62 8.16 -3.10 -2.69
N SER A 63 7.31 -4.10 -2.87
CA SER A 63 5.93 -4.09 -2.41
C SER A 63 5.47 -5.47 -1.97
N ILE A 64 4.63 -5.49 -0.93
CA ILE A 64 3.91 -6.68 -0.48
C ILE A 64 2.42 -6.37 -0.34
N LEU A 65 1.58 -7.41 -0.40
CA LEU A 65 0.14 -7.30 -0.19
C LEU A 65 -0.35 -8.40 0.76
N HIS A 66 -1.55 -8.21 1.32
CA HIS A 66 -2.23 -9.13 2.24
C HIS A 66 -1.40 -9.47 3.48
N THR A 67 -0.86 -8.46 4.13
CA THR A 67 -0.14 -8.63 5.40
C THR A 67 -1.10 -8.79 6.57
N SER A 68 -0.80 -9.74 7.46
CA SER A 68 -1.53 -9.87 8.74
C SER A 68 -1.10 -8.77 9.74
N PRO A 69 -1.90 -8.55 10.82
CA PRO A 69 -1.50 -7.69 11.93
C PRO A 69 -0.16 -8.05 12.56
N GLU A 70 0.16 -9.35 12.57
CA GLU A 70 1.42 -9.86 13.13
C GLU A 70 2.60 -9.69 12.17
N ASP A 71 2.36 -9.84 10.87
CA ASP A 71 3.41 -9.82 9.86
C ASP A 71 3.82 -8.40 9.44
N LEU A 72 2.90 -7.44 9.51
CA LEU A 72 3.18 -6.07 9.08
C LEU A 72 4.32 -5.42 9.88
N PRO A 73 4.33 -5.43 11.24
CA PRO A 73 5.45 -4.90 12.02
C PRO A 73 6.75 -5.67 11.75
N ARG A 74 6.68 -7.00 11.58
CA ARG A 74 7.85 -7.84 11.26
C ARG A 74 8.44 -7.50 9.90
N ALA A 75 7.61 -7.21 8.89
CA ALA A 75 8.07 -6.79 7.58
C ALA A 75 8.85 -5.47 7.66
N VAL A 76 8.34 -4.49 8.40
CA VAL A 76 9.01 -3.21 8.64
C VAL A 76 10.33 -3.40 9.40
N GLU A 77 10.35 -4.23 10.44
CA GLU A 77 11.56 -4.56 11.18
C GLU A 77 12.60 -5.25 10.27
N THR A 78 12.17 -6.22 9.47
CA THR A 78 13.05 -6.94 8.52
C THR A 78 13.72 -5.97 7.54
N VAL A 79 12.97 -5.03 6.96
CA VAL A 79 13.54 -3.98 6.10
C VAL A 79 14.64 -3.22 6.82
N ASN A 80 14.36 -2.75 8.03
CA ASN A 80 15.25 -1.86 8.76
C ASN A 80 16.51 -2.55 9.31
N THR A 81 16.41 -3.85 9.61
CA THR A 81 17.48 -4.58 10.33
C THR A 81 18.22 -5.58 9.46
N LYS A 82 17.61 -6.10 8.39
CA LYS A 82 18.17 -7.18 7.58
C LYS A 82 18.48 -6.81 6.14
N THR A 83 18.03 -5.64 5.65
CA THR A 83 18.33 -5.21 4.28
C THR A 83 19.46 -4.19 4.25
N ARG A 84 20.26 -4.23 3.18
CA ARG A 84 21.46 -3.39 3.03
C ARG A 84 21.13 -1.90 2.90
N LEU A 85 20.07 -1.57 2.19
CA LEU A 85 19.71 -0.18 1.87
C LEU A 85 18.57 0.35 2.74
N GLY A 86 17.79 -0.51 3.41
CA GLY A 86 16.66 -0.10 4.23
C GLY A 86 15.60 0.66 3.43
N ILE A 87 15.30 0.21 2.19
CA ILE A 87 14.27 0.83 1.35
C ILE A 87 12.91 0.42 1.91
N PRO A 88 12.04 1.38 2.33
CA PRO A 88 10.73 1.05 2.85
C PRO A 88 9.87 0.31 1.83
N LEU A 89 9.06 -0.65 2.30
CA LEU A 89 8.10 -1.35 1.46
C LEU A 89 6.90 -0.47 1.12
N VAL A 90 6.37 -0.62 -0.09
CA VAL A 90 5.01 -0.19 -0.42
C VAL A 90 4.08 -1.34 -0.03
N ILE A 91 3.20 -1.10 0.94
CA ILE A 91 2.27 -2.13 1.45
C ILE A 91 0.87 -1.80 0.95
N GLY A 92 0.29 -2.73 0.20
CA GLY A 92 -1.04 -2.59 -0.39
C GLY A 92 -1.99 -3.68 0.03
N ASP A 93 -3.30 -3.42 -0.13
CA ASP A 93 -4.32 -4.44 0.12
C ASP A 93 -5.60 -4.18 -0.69
N ASP A 94 -6.45 -5.19 -0.79
CA ASP A 94 -7.77 -5.14 -1.41
C ASP A 94 -8.82 -4.64 -0.42
N CYS A 95 -8.95 -3.33 -0.31
CA CYS A 95 -9.95 -2.72 0.59
C CYS A 95 -11.19 -2.26 -0.18
N ILE A 96 -11.79 -3.13 -0.98
CA ILE A 96 -12.83 -2.82 -1.97
C ILE A 96 -14.12 -2.32 -1.30
N HIS A 97 -14.46 -2.85 -0.13
CA HIS A 97 -15.65 -2.51 0.63
C HIS A 97 -15.40 -2.49 2.14
N GLY A 98 -14.41 -1.75 2.56
CA GLY A 98 -13.81 -1.76 3.89
C GLY A 98 -12.55 -2.63 3.92
N TYR A 99 -11.82 -2.62 5.02
CA TYR A 99 -10.62 -3.43 5.18
C TYR A 99 -10.96 -4.85 5.64
N SER A 100 -11.60 -5.60 4.76
CA SER A 100 -12.20 -6.91 5.07
C SER A 100 -11.21 -7.99 5.52
N PHE A 101 -9.92 -7.82 5.22
CA PHE A 101 -8.85 -8.73 5.64
C PHE A 101 -8.29 -8.41 7.03
N TRP A 102 -8.69 -7.29 7.64
CA TRP A 102 -8.18 -6.87 8.94
C TRP A 102 -9.20 -7.14 10.05
N PRO A 103 -8.86 -7.91 11.10
CA PRO A 103 -9.78 -8.22 12.18
C PRO A 103 -10.27 -6.95 12.89
N GLY A 104 -11.59 -6.80 12.98
CA GLY A 104 -12.24 -5.68 13.66
C GLY A 104 -12.47 -4.43 12.81
N ALA A 105 -11.99 -4.40 11.55
CA ALA A 105 -12.30 -3.33 10.62
C ALA A 105 -13.75 -3.36 10.16
N THR A 106 -14.26 -2.21 9.75
CA THR A 106 -15.62 -2.06 9.23
C THR A 106 -15.75 -2.68 7.84
N ILE A 107 -16.81 -3.47 7.64
CA ILE A 107 -17.15 -4.06 6.34
C ILE A 107 -18.40 -3.40 5.80
N PHE A 108 -18.29 -2.84 4.60
CA PHE A 108 -19.38 -2.24 3.86
C PHE A 108 -19.99 -3.24 2.86
N PRO A 109 -21.17 -2.96 2.27
CA PRO A 109 -21.66 -3.72 1.14
C PRO A 109 -20.62 -3.76 -0.01
N SER A 110 -20.68 -4.79 -0.87
CA SER A 110 -19.86 -4.83 -2.10
C SER A 110 -20.06 -3.56 -2.93
N GLN A 111 -19.13 -3.25 -3.84
CA GLN A 111 -19.29 -2.06 -4.69
C GLN A 111 -20.61 -2.08 -5.48
N LEU A 112 -21.03 -3.26 -5.97
CA LEU A 112 -22.34 -3.42 -6.60
C LEU A 112 -23.48 -3.11 -5.63
N GLY A 113 -23.39 -3.55 -4.38
CA GLY A 113 -24.36 -3.24 -3.33
C GLY A 113 -24.39 -1.76 -2.98
N MET A 114 -23.24 -1.10 -2.92
CA MET A 114 -23.15 0.37 -2.71
C MET A 114 -23.75 1.14 -3.88
N ALA A 115 -23.57 0.68 -5.13
CA ALA A 115 -24.15 1.31 -6.32
C ALA A 115 -25.68 1.31 -6.30
N LEU A 116 -26.32 0.29 -5.72
CA LEU A 116 -27.79 0.23 -5.57
C LEU A 116 -28.37 1.33 -4.68
N SER A 117 -27.55 1.97 -3.85
CA SER A 117 -27.98 3.11 -3.03
C SER A 117 -28.26 4.37 -3.86
N TRP A 118 -27.64 4.52 -5.02
CA TRP A 118 -27.65 5.75 -5.84
C TRP A 118 -27.20 6.99 -5.04
N ASP A 119 -26.44 6.77 -3.95
CA ASP A 119 -25.98 7.84 -3.06
C ASP A 119 -24.44 7.94 -3.05
N PRO A 120 -23.84 8.82 -3.88
CA PRO A 120 -22.40 9.04 -3.87
C PRO A 120 -21.84 9.50 -2.52
N LYS A 121 -22.66 10.18 -1.67
CA LYS A 121 -22.19 10.62 -0.35
C LYS A 121 -22.00 9.45 0.61
N ALA A 122 -22.87 8.45 0.53
CA ALA A 122 -22.70 7.23 1.32
C ALA A 122 -21.43 6.47 0.89
N VAL A 123 -21.14 6.43 -0.42
CA VAL A 123 -19.92 5.82 -0.97
C VAL A 123 -18.67 6.61 -0.55
N GLU A 124 -18.70 7.94 -0.57
CA GLU A 124 -17.62 8.79 -0.07
C GLU A 124 -17.35 8.54 1.43
N ALA A 125 -18.41 8.42 2.24
CA ALA A 125 -18.27 8.13 3.66
C ALA A 125 -17.65 6.74 3.91
N ALA A 126 -18.03 5.74 3.12
CA ALA A 126 -17.44 4.41 3.18
C ALA A 126 -15.96 4.42 2.78
N GLY A 127 -15.60 5.16 1.73
CA GLY A 127 -14.22 5.37 1.31
C GLY A 127 -13.37 6.00 2.42
N ARG A 128 -13.87 7.06 3.05
CA ARG A 128 -13.20 7.73 4.16
C ARG A 128 -12.97 6.82 5.36
N ALA A 129 -14.00 6.11 5.81
CA ALA A 129 -13.86 5.19 6.94
C ALA A 129 -12.84 4.08 6.63
N THR A 130 -12.88 3.54 5.40
CA THR A 130 -11.89 2.56 4.93
C THR A 130 -10.48 3.14 4.97
N ALA A 131 -10.26 4.35 4.46
CA ALA A 131 -8.96 4.99 4.42
C ALA A 131 -8.40 5.27 5.83
N GLU A 132 -9.24 5.72 6.76
CA GLU A 132 -8.87 5.96 8.17
C GLU A 132 -8.45 4.65 8.85
N GLU A 133 -9.21 3.57 8.67
CA GLU A 133 -8.88 2.27 9.24
C GLU A 133 -7.60 1.69 8.62
N VAL A 134 -7.48 1.70 7.29
CA VAL A 134 -6.31 1.16 6.57
C VAL A 134 -5.03 1.92 6.93
N SER A 135 -5.07 3.25 6.90
CA SER A 135 -3.89 4.07 7.20
C SER A 135 -3.38 3.89 8.63
N SER A 136 -4.28 3.60 9.58
CA SER A 136 -3.93 3.35 10.98
C SER A 136 -3.13 2.06 11.18
N THR A 137 -3.20 1.12 10.25
CA THR A 137 -2.47 -0.16 10.33
C THR A 137 -1.06 -0.10 9.74
N GLY A 138 -0.74 0.94 8.98
CA GLY A 138 0.53 1.05 8.25
C GLY A 138 0.46 0.59 6.79
N VAL A 139 -0.69 0.12 6.32
CA VAL A 139 -0.98 -0.06 4.89
C VAL A 139 -1.28 1.31 4.29
N HIS A 140 -0.73 1.60 3.14
CA HIS A 140 -0.80 2.95 2.55
C HIS A 140 -1.16 2.94 1.05
N TRP A 141 -1.55 1.79 0.53
CA TRP A 141 -2.06 1.63 -0.82
C TRP A 141 -3.24 0.67 -0.83
N THR A 142 -4.37 1.09 -1.39
CA THR A 142 -5.51 0.21 -1.66
C THR A 142 -5.69 0.01 -3.17
N PHE A 143 -6.17 -1.16 -3.57
CA PHE A 143 -6.46 -1.49 -4.96
C PHE A 143 -7.91 -1.15 -5.36
N SER A 144 -8.60 -0.37 -4.56
CA SER A 144 -9.96 0.10 -4.81
C SER A 144 -10.01 1.59 -5.19
N PRO A 145 -11.09 2.05 -5.85
CA PRO A 145 -12.23 1.26 -6.34
C PRO A 145 -11.92 0.43 -7.60
N VAL A 146 -12.65 -0.69 -7.77
CA VAL A 146 -12.61 -1.49 -8.99
C VAL A 146 -13.48 -0.81 -10.05
N LEU A 147 -12.85 -0.38 -11.17
CA LEU A 147 -13.47 0.43 -12.22
C LEU A 147 -13.91 -0.38 -13.45
N CYS A 148 -13.95 -1.70 -13.32
CA CYS A 148 -14.39 -2.58 -14.40
C CYS A 148 -15.88 -2.40 -14.67
N ILE A 149 -16.30 -2.60 -15.92
CA ILE A 149 -17.71 -2.57 -16.34
C ILE A 149 -18.26 -3.99 -16.38
N ALA A 150 -19.32 -4.26 -15.63
CA ALA A 150 -19.95 -5.58 -15.50
C ALA A 150 -20.88 -5.89 -16.70
N ARG A 151 -20.33 -6.03 -17.91
CA ARG A 151 -21.13 -6.29 -19.13
C ARG A 151 -21.57 -7.73 -19.28
N ASP A 152 -20.91 -8.67 -18.63
CA ASP A 152 -21.19 -10.09 -18.73
C ASP A 152 -21.27 -10.70 -17.34
N THR A 153 -22.45 -11.17 -16.96
CA THR A 153 -22.71 -11.75 -15.63
C THR A 153 -21.99 -13.09 -15.39
N ARG A 154 -21.37 -13.69 -16.42
CA ARG A 154 -20.50 -14.87 -16.26
C ARG A 154 -19.14 -14.52 -15.67
N TRP A 155 -18.74 -13.26 -15.69
CA TRP A 155 -17.50 -12.82 -15.06
C TRP A 155 -17.60 -12.91 -13.54
N GLY A 156 -16.65 -13.63 -12.91
CA GLY A 156 -16.69 -13.97 -11.48
C GLY A 156 -16.47 -12.81 -10.50
N ARG A 157 -16.15 -11.58 -11.01
CA ARG A 157 -15.85 -10.40 -10.19
C ARG A 157 -16.88 -9.26 -10.40
N VAL A 158 -18.09 -9.59 -10.82
CA VAL A 158 -19.16 -8.60 -11.08
C VAL A 158 -19.51 -7.81 -9.80
N ASP A 159 -19.55 -8.45 -8.66
CA ASP A 159 -19.89 -7.85 -7.35
C ASP A 159 -18.86 -6.83 -6.87
N GLU A 160 -17.63 -6.91 -7.36
CA GLU A 160 -16.59 -5.94 -7.05
C GLU A 160 -16.74 -4.61 -7.81
N THR A 161 -17.66 -4.54 -8.78
CA THR A 161 -17.86 -3.35 -9.62
C THR A 161 -19.08 -2.55 -9.17
N PHE A 162 -19.16 -1.28 -9.60
CA PHE A 162 -20.37 -0.48 -9.42
C PHE A 162 -21.49 -0.78 -10.46
N GLY A 163 -21.34 -1.81 -11.31
CA GLY A 163 -22.33 -2.25 -12.27
C GLY A 163 -21.91 -2.12 -13.73
N GLU A 164 -22.88 -1.96 -14.63
CA GLU A 164 -22.65 -1.96 -16.08
C GLU A 164 -22.71 -0.55 -16.73
N ASP A 165 -23.23 0.44 -16.00
CA ASP A 165 -23.38 1.81 -16.49
C ASP A 165 -22.12 2.63 -16.25
N PRO A 166 -21.40 3.09 -17.30
CA PRO A 166 -20.16 3.85 -17.14
C PRO A 166 -20.34 5.18 -16.39
N MET A 167 -21.53 5.82 -16.51
CA MET A 167 -21.80 7.08 -15.80
C MET A 167 -21.92 6.82 -14.29
N LEU A 168 -22.70 5.83 -13.89
CA LEU A 168 -22.85 5.45 -12.48
C LEU A 168 -21.50 5.03 -11.88
N ILE A 169 -20.72 4.21 -12.60
CA ILE A 169 -19.37 3.81 -12.16
C ILE A 169 -18.50 5.05 -11.94
N GLY A 170 -18.50 6.01 -12.87
CA GLY A 170 -17.71 7.23 -12.76
C GLY A 170 -18.07 8.08 -11.54
N GLU A 171 -19.36 8.27 -11.26
CA GLU A 171 -19.84 9.01 -10.09
C GLU A 171 -19.50 8.33 -8.77
N MET A 172 -19.78 7.04 -8.66
CA MET A 172 -19.50 6.28 -7.44
C MET A 172 -17.99 6.11 -7.16
N ALA A 173 -17.22 5.84 -8.21
CA ALA A 173 -15.77 5.75 -8.08
C ALA A 173 -15.12 7.07 -7.69
N SER A 174 -15.59 8.18 -8.28
CA SER A 174 -15.12 9.52 -7.91
C SER A 174 -15.43 9.84 -6.45
N ALA A 175 -16.60 9.45 -5.97
CA ALA A 175 -16.98 9.60 -4.57
C ALA A 175 -16.08 8.78 -3.64
N MET A 176 -15.83 7.50 -3.95
CA MET A 176 -14.95 6.65 -3.16
C MET A 176 -13.51 7.19 -3.07
N VAL A 177 -12.98 7.69 -4.18
CA VAL A 177 -11.62 8.29 -4.21
C VAL A 177 -11.53 9.58 -3.42
N LYS A 178 -12.62 10.35 -3.31
CA LYS A 178 -12.66 11.56 -2.49
C LYS A 178 -12.66 11.24 -0.98
N GLY A 179 -13.33 10.16 -0.59
CA GLY A 179 -13.33 9.68 0.79
C GLY A 179 -11.96 9.22 1.24
#